data_3ee122b4f181ed6f07ef4becf453d199
#
_entry.id   3ee122b4f181ed6f07ef4becf453d199
#
_cell.length_a   1.000
_cell.length_b   1.000
_cell.length_c   1.000
_cell.angle_alpha   90.00
_cell.angle_beta   90.00
_cell.angle_gamma   90.00
#
_symmetry.space_group_name_H-M   'P 1'
#
loop_
_entity.id
_entity.type
_entity.pdbx_description
1 polymer ?
#
loop_
_entity_poly.entity_id
_entity_poly.type
_entity_poly.pdbx_seq_one_letter_code
_entity_poly.pdbx_strand_id
1 'polypeptide(L)'
;MKTIVSVFLYVIICSIQIYAVSAEEINLNAKAAVIMDAESGKILYEKSKDQKMPNASTTKILTCLYILKHCDLDQMAEVSKNAAMQPKVRLGVREGEKYKVKDLLYGLMLESYNDCAVVLAEHAEGSMEKF
;
A
#
# COMPACT_ATOMS: atom_id res chain seq x y z
N MET A 1 38.00 4.15 54.26
CA MET A 1 36.65 4.47 53.80
C MET A 1 36.64 5.12 52.40
N LYS A 2 37.41 6.15 52.13
CA LYS A 2 37.46 6.79 50.81
C LYS A 2 37.89 5.88 49.65
N THR A 3 38.86 5.01 49.85
CA THR A 3 39.35 4.05 48.85
C THR A 3 38.31 2.96 48.49
N ILE A 4 37.53 2.48 49.44
CA ILE A 4 36.48 1.47 49.18
C ILE A 4 35.33 2.07 48.35
N VAL A 5 34.94 3.31 48.66
CA VAL A 5 33.91 4.03 47.91
C VAL A 5 34.35 4.28 46.45
N SER A 6 35.64 4.64 46.25
CA SER A 6 36.19 4.88 44.92
C SER A 6 36.23 3.60 44.07
N VAL A 7 36.57 2.45 44.65
CA VAL A 7 36.58 1.16 43.96
C VAL A 7 35.16 0.71 43.62
N PHE A 8 34.20 0.93 44.52
CA PHE A 8 32.78 0.59 44.27
C PHE A 8 32.20 1.44 43.14
N LEU A 9 32.53 2.74 43.11
CA LEU A 9 32.11 3.66 42.04
C LEU A 9 32.71 3.25 40.67
N TYR A 10 33.95 2.83 40.63
CA TYR A 10 34.64 2.36 39.44
C TYR A 10 34.00 1.04 38.88
N VAL A 11 33.65 0.12 39.75
CA VAL A 11 32.98 -1.11 39.37
C VAL A 11 31.58 -0.85 38.80
N ILE A 12 30.82 0.09 39.37
CA ILE A 12 29.50 0.47 38.85
C ILE A 12 29.63 1.13 37.48
N ILE A 13 30.63 2.01 37.28
CA ILE A 13 30.85 2.66 35.98
C ILE A 13 31.27 1.65 34.90
N CYS A 14 32.10 0.67 35.24
CA CYS A 14 32.51 -0.39 34.32
C CYS A 14 31.40 -1.38 33.98
N SER A 15 30.37 -1.51 34.82
CA SER A 15 29.24 -2.44 34.58
C SER A 15 28.17 -1.83 33.66
N ILE A 16 28.18 -0.53 33.40
CA ILE A 16 27.32 0.11 32.41
C ILE A 16 27.97 -0.03 31.03
N GLN A 17 28.09 -1.25 30.54
CA GLN A 17 28.36 -1.50 29.14
C GLN A 17 27.05 -1.24 28.37
N ILE A 18 26.91 -0.06 27.82
CA ILE A 18 25.86 0.22 26.83
C ILE A 18 26.21 -0.62 25.61
N TYR A 19 25.55 -1.78 25.49
CA TYR A 19 25.55 -2.49 24.22
C TYR A 19 24.85 -1.60 23.20
N ALA A 20 25.64 -0.85 22.45
CA ALA A 20 25.13 -0.22 21.24
C ALA A 20 24.74 -1.38 20.30
N VAL A 21 23.46 -1.71 20.29
CA VAL A 21 22.91 -2.58 19.24
C VAL A 21 23.07 -1.81 17.95
N SER A 22 24.08 -2.18 17.18
CA SER A 22 24.22 -1.68 15.82
C SER A 22 23.00 -2.18 15.05
N ALA A 23 22.07 -1.28 14.74
CA ALA A 23 21.00 -1.59 13.81
C ALA A 23 21.67 -1.91 12.47
N GLU A 24 21.51 -3.14 12.01
CA GLU A 24 21.96 -3.55 10.69
C GLU A 24 21.27 -2.65 9.67
N GLU A 25 22.04 -1.94 8.85
CA GLU A 25 21.51 -1.04 7.85
C GLU A 25 20.79 -1.85 6.78
N ILE A 26 19.46 -1.71 6.71
CA ILE A 26 18.65 -2.40 5.71
C ILE A 26 18.97 -1.85 4.33
N ASN A 27 19.76 -2.58 3.54
CA ASN A 27 20.09 -2.19 2.18
C ASN A 27 18.97 -2.63 1.21
N LEU A 28 18.12 -1.68 0.80
CA LEU A 28 17.05 -1.90 -0.16
C LEU A 28 17.39 -1.30 -1.52
N ASN A 29 17.21 -2.09 -2.59
CA ASN A 29 17.33 -1.61 -3.97
C ASN A 29 16.17 -0.71 -4.41
N ALA A 30 15.08 -0.63 -3.64
CA ALA A 30 13.97 0.27 -3.90
C ALA A 30 14.41 1.74 -3.80
N LYS A 31 13.86 2.62 -4.66
CA LYS A 31 14.10 4.06 -4.61
C LYS A 31 13.49 4.71 -3.39
N ALA A 32 12.34 4.23 -2.94
CA ALA A 32 11.69 4.63 -1.69
C ALA A 32 11.04 3.41 -1.04
N ALA A 33 10.93 3.44 0.28
CA ALA A 33 10.25 2.40 1.05
C ALA A 33 9.74 2.95 2.39
N VAL A 34 8.64 2.39 2.87
CA VAL A 34 8.10 2.65 4.21
C VAL A 34 7.62 1.34 4.80
N ILE A 35 7.98 1.11 6.05
CA ILE A 35 7.37 0.06 6.89
C ILE A 35 6.65 0.76 8.03
N MET A 36 5.39 0.45 8.19
CA MET A 36 4.54 1.06 9.20
C MET A 36 3.80 -0.01 10.00
N ASP A 37 3.69 0.19 11.29
CA ASP A 37 2.83 -0.60 12.15
C ASP A 37 1.36 -0.30 11.81
N ALA A 38 0.58 -1.34 11.53
CA ALA A 38 -0.78 -1.19 11.01
C ALA A 38 -1.79 -0.67 12.04
N GLU A 39 -1.54 -0.90 13.33
CA GLU A 39 -2.46 -0.48 14.40
C GLU A 39 -2.18 0.94 14.85
N SER A 40 -0.92 1.26 15.12
CA SER A 40 -0.50 2.56 15.67
C SER A 40 -0.19 3.61 14.61
N GLY A 41 0.01 3.21 13.35
CA GLY A 41 0.49 4.10 12.29
C GLY A 41 1.97 4.51 12.45
N LYS A 42 2.71 3.93 13.42
CA LYS A 42 4.10 4.26 13.66
C LYS A 42 4.98 3.79 12.52
N ILE A 43 5.81 4.69 11.99
CA ILE A 43 6.82 4.33 10.99
C ILE A 43 7.96 3.60 11.70
N LEU A 44 8.24 2.37 11.26
CA LEU A 44 9.31 1.51 11.76
C LEU A 44 10.58 1.64 10.93
N TYR A 45 10.43 1.89 9.63
CA TYR A 45 11.52 2.11 8.69
C TYR A 45 11.06 3.05 7.57
N GLU A 46 11.96 3.92 7.10
CA GLU A 46 11.70 4.78 5.95
C GLU A 46 12.93 4.98 5.09
N LYS A 47 12.70 5.06 3.79
CA LYS A 47 13.69 5.48 2.79
C LYS A 47 12.97 6.38 1.79
N SER A 48 13.35 7.65 1.72
CA SER A 48 12.78 8.64 0.78
C SER A 48 11.23 8.62 0.75
N LYS A 49 10.56 8.47 1.91
CA LYS A 49 9.11 8.25 2.00
C LYS A 49 8.27 9.38 1.39
N ASP A 50 8.77 10.61 1.43
CA ASP A 50 8.08 11.80 0.93
C ASP A 50 8.42 12.13 -0.53
N GLN A 51 9.26 11.32 -1.17
CA GLN A 51 9.62 11.51 -2.57
C GLN A 51 8.42 11.21 -3.48
N LYS A 52 7.97 12.20 -4.25
CA LYS A 52 6.92 12.01 -5.26
C LYS A 52 7.44 11.13 -6.38
N MET A 53 6.75 10.03 -6.62
CA MET A 53 7.06 9.06 -7.67
C MET A 53 5.78 8.53 -8.32
N PRO A 54 5.86 8.02 -9.56
CA PRO A 54 4.73 7.34 -10.19
C PRO A 54 4.27 6.15 -9.34
N ASN A 55 2.98 6.11 -9.03
CA ASN A 55 2.40 5.09 -8.15
C ASN A 55 2.28 3.71 -8.80
N ALA A 56 2.35 3.64 -10.14
CA ALA A 56 2.04 2.42 -10.86
C ALA A 56 0.72 1.79 -10.37
N SER A 57 0.62 0.49 -10.25
CA SER A 57 -0.61 -0.19 -9.83
C SER A 57 -0.97 -0.03 -8.35
N THR A 58 -0.15 0.62 -7.52
CA THR A 58 -0.56 0.92 -6.14
C THR A 58 -1.75 1.88 -6.07
N THR A 59 -1.99 2.67 -7.13
CA THR A 59 -3.21 3.48 -7.30
C THR A 59 -4.49 2.65 -7.15
N LYS A 60 -4.48 1.39 -7.58
CA LYS A 60 -5.64 0.49 -7.51
C LYS A 60 -6.09 0.17 -6.09
N ILE A 61 -5.21 0.34 -5.11
CA ILE A 61 -5.58 0.23 -3.68
C ILE A 61 -6.59 1.32 -3.30
N LEU A 62 -6.38 2.55 -3.75
CA LEU A 62 -7.34 3.65 -3.52
C LEU A 62 -8.64 3.40 -4.26
N THR A 63 -8.59 2.95 -5.51
CA THR A 63 -9.78 2.54 -6.28
C THR A 63 -10.57 1.48 -5.50
N CYS A 64 -9.92 0.43 -5.03
CA CYS A 64 -10.56 -0.63 -4.26
C CYS A 64 -11.21 -0.09 -2.98
N LEU A 65 -10.50 0.73 -2.20
CA LEU A 65 -11.02 1.35 -0.98
C LEU A 65 -12.24 2.24 -1.25
N TYR A 66 -12.21 2.99 -2.34
CA TYR A 66 -13.33 3.82 -2.75
C TYR A 66 -14.56 2.97 -3.06
N ILE A 67 -14.42 1.96 -3.90
CA ILE A 67 -15.50 1.05 -4.29
C ILE A 67 -16.09 0.33 -3.07
N LEU A 68 -15.24 -0.18 -2.16
CA LEU A 68 -15.69 -0.84 -0.92
C LEU A 68 -16.53 0.07 -0.01
N LYS A 69 -16.31 1.38 -0.07
CA LYS A 69 -17.03 2.36 0.76
C LYS A 69 -18.31 2.89 0.11
N HIS A 70 -18.39 2.90 -1.22
CA HIS A 70 -19.43 3.64 -1.94
C HIS A 70 -20.32 2.78 -2.83
N CYS A 71 -19.95 1.53 -3.11
CA CYS A 71 -20.70 0.64 -3.98
C CYS A 71 -21.20 -0.60 -3.26
N ASP A 72 -22.36 -1.10 -3.68
CA ASP A 72 -22.83 -2.42 -3.30
C ASP A 72 -22.08 -3.49 -4.13
N LEU A 73 -21.44 -4.43 -3.44
CA LEU A 73 -20.57 -5.44 -4.04
C LEU A 73 -21.32 -6.48 -4.86
N ASP A 74 -22.62 -6.66 -4.64
CA ASP A 74 -23.47 -7.60 -5.38
C ASP A 74 -24.13 -6.98 -6.61
N GLN A 75 -24.02 -5.66 -6.80
CA GLN A 75 -24.49 -4.99 -8.01
C GLN A 75 -23.72 -5.43 -9.26
N MET A 76 -24.41 -5.31 -10.39
CA MET A 76 -23.85 -5.57 -11.72
C MET A 76 -23.34 -4.27 -12.34
N ALA A 77 -22.06 -4.20 -12.60
CA ALA A 77 -21.43 -3.12 -13.35
C ALA A 77 -21.41 -3.48 -14.83
N GLU A 78 -21.84 -2.53 -15.69
CA GLU A 78 -21.83 -2.71 -17.15
C GLU A 78 -20.52 -2.19 -17.73
N VAL A 79 -19.98 -2.94 -18.68
CA VAL A 79 -18.71 -2.61 -19.35
C VAL A 79 -18.95 -1.57 -20.43
N SER A 80 -18.30 -0.42 -20.31
CA SER A 80 -18.29 0.61 -21.34
C SER A 80 -17.32 0.26 -22.48
N LYS A 81 -17.47 0.97 -23.60
CA LYS A 81 -16.50 0.92 -24.71
C LYS A 81 -15.10 1.34 -24.23
N ASN A 82 -14.99 2.36 -23.37
CA ASN A 82 -13.72 2.81 -22.81
C ASN A 82 -13.03 1.71 -21.99
N ALA A 83 -13.77 1.05 -21.12
CA ALA A 83 -13.26 -0.08 -20.32
C ALA A 83 -12.78 -1.22 -21.22
N ALA A 84 -13.55 -1.63 -22.23
CA ALA A 84 -13.21 -2.69 -23.15
C ALA A 84 -11.93 -2.42 -23.98
N MET A 85 -11.56 -1.15 -24.16
CA MET A 85 -10.38 -0.73 -24.94
C MET A 85 -9.11 -0.56 -24.10
N GLN A 86 -9.16 -0.85 -22.80
CA GLN A 86 -8.00 -0.64 -21.94
C GLN A 86 -6.80 -1.51 -22.33
N PRO A 87 -5.56 -0.97 -22.20
CA PRO A 87 -4.35 -1.70 -22.54
C PRO A 87 -4.08 -2.85 -21.54
N LYS A 88 -3.22 -3.77 -21.92
CA LYS A 88 -2.72 -4.83 -21.03
C LYS A 88 -2.04 -4.19 -19.78
N VAL A 89 -2.17 -4.76 -18.60
CA VAL A 89 -2.78 -6.03 -18.18
C VAL A 89 -4.30 -5.87 -18.08
N ARG A 90 -5.09 -6.77 -18.66
CA ARG A 90 -6.55 -6.68 -18.68
C ARG A 90 -7.21 -8.07 -18.64
N LEU A 91 -8.41 -8.15 -18.09
CA LEU A 91 -9.27 -9.33 -18.13
C LEU A 91 -9.74 -9.64 -19.56
N GLY A 92 -9.94 -8.61 -20.36
CA GLY A 92 -10.44 -8.71 -21.73
C GLY A 92 -11.96 -8.65 -21.83
N VAL A 93 -12.58 -7.86 -20.96
CA VAL A 93 -14.04 -7.61 -20.96
C VAL A 93 -14.48 -6.95 -22.27
N ARG A 94 -15.76 -7.17 -22.66
CA ARG A 94 -16.36 -6.64 -23.89
C ARG A 94 -17.45 -5.63 -23.56
N GLU A 95 -17.60 -4.63 -24.39
CA GLU A 95 -18.67 -3.64 -24.28
C GLU A 95 -20.05 -4.29 -24.11
N GLY A 96 -20.82 -3.83 -23.15
CA GLY A 96 -22.16 -4.32 -22.81
C GLY A 96 -22.20 -5.57 -21.91
N GLU A 97 -21.07 -6.22 -21.67
CA GLU A 97 -21.01 -7.29 -20.66
C GLU A 97 -21.25 -6.73 -19.25
N LYS A 98 -21.76 -7.59 -18.37
CA LYS A 98 -22.05 -7.22 -16.97
C LYS A 98 -21.35 -8.16 -16.01
N TYR A 99 -20.68 -7.58 -15.04
CA TYR A 99 -19.95 -8.30 -14.00
C TYR A 99 -20.35 -7.80 -12.62
N LYS A 100 -20.35 -8.67 -11.62
CA LYS A 100 -20.51 -8.21 -10.24
C LYS A 100 -19.34 -7.32 -9.85
N VAL A 101 -19.62 -6.25 -9.11
CA VAL A 101 -18.62 -5.34 -8.55
C VAL A 101 -17.56 -6.13 -7.77
N LYS A 102 -17.97 -7.09 -6.95
CA LYS A 102 -17.08 -7.98 -6.19
C LYS A 102 -16.09 -8.74 -7.08
N ASP A 103 -16.55 -9.30 -8.21
CA ASP A 103 -15.70 -10.09 -9.09
C ASP A 103 -14.67 -9.20 -9.80
N LEU A 104 -15.07 -7.99 -10.19
CA LEU A 104 -14.17 -7.00 -10.75
C LEU A 104 -13.10 -6.54 -9.74
N LEU A 105 -13.45 -6.43 -8.45
CA LEU A 105 -12.49 -6.13 -7.38
C LEU A 105 -11.45 -7.23 -7.23
N TYR A 106 -11.82 -8.51 -7.37
CA TYR A 106 -10.83 -9.59 -7.39
C TYR A 106 -9.88 -9.46 -8.59
N GLY A 107 -10.40 -9.20 -9.79
CA GLY A 107 -9.56 -8.95 -10.98
C GLY A 107 -8.65 -7.73 -10.81
N LEU A 108 -9.16 -6.67 -10.18
CA LEU A 108 -8.40 -5.46 -9.86
C LEU A 108 -7.23 -5.74 -8.93
N MET A 109 -7.49 -6.43 -7.82
CA MET A 109 -6.52 -6.56 -6.72
C MET A 109 -5.55 -7.74 -6.89
N LEU A 110 -6.00 -8.85 -7.47
CA LEU A 110 -5.16 -10.04 -7.62
C LEU A 110 -4.33 -10.02 -8.90
N GLU A 111 -4.93 -9.54 -9.99
CA GLU A 111 -4.32 -9.58 -11.33
C GLU A 111 -3.97 -8.18 -11.87
N SER A 112 -4.37 -7.15 -11.14
CA SER A 112 -4.12 -5.76 -11.51
C SER A 112 -4.72 -5.35 -12.87
N TYR A 113 -5.87 -5.89 -13.26
CA TYR A 113 -6.53 -5.63 -14.54
C TYR A 113 -6.96 -4.15 -14.68
N ASN A 114 -6.54 -3.53 -15.79
CA ASN A 114 -6.83 -2.13 -16.07
C ASN A 114 -8.30 -1.90 -16.45
N ASP A 115 -8.88 -2.81 -17.25
CA ASP A 115 -10.30 -2.76 -17.64
C ASP A 115 -11.22 -2.89 -16.42
N CYS A 116 -10.91 -3.77 -15.47
CA CYS A 116 -11.65 -3.86 -14.20
C CYS A 116 -11.63 -2.52 -13.43
N ALA A 117 -10.49 -1.83 -13.40
CA ALA A 117 -10.39 -0.52 -12.75
C ALA A 117 -11.33 0.50 -13.37
N VAL A 118 -11.39 0.55 -14.71
CA VAL A 118 -12.23 1.50 -15.45
C VAL A 118 -13.71 1.16 -15.28
N VAL A 119 -14.11 -0.13 -15.40
CA VAL A 119 -15.51 -0.54 -15.16
C VAL A 119 -15.96 -0.13 -13.77
N LEU A 120 -15.14 -0.36 -12.75
CA LEU A 120 -15.47 -0.03 -11.37
C LEU A 120 -15.60 1.49 -11.15
N ALA A 121 -14.67 2.27 -11.70
CA ALA A 121 -14.70 3.73 -11.58
C ALA A 121 -15.92 4.33 -12.29
N GLU A 122 -16.22 3.90 -13.51
CA GLU A 122 -17.39 4.35 -14.26
C GLU A 122 -18.71 3.90 -13.60
N HIS A 123 -18.76 2.72 -13.01
CA HIS A 123 -19.91 2.24 -12.25
C HIS A 123 -20.18 3.12 -11.01
N ALA A 124 -19.13 3.53 -10.30
CA ALA A 124 -19.23 4.31 -9.08
C ALA A 124 -19.66 5.77 -9.34
N GLU A 125 -19.08 6.43 -10.34
CA GLU A 125 -19.19 7.87 -10.55
C GLU A 125 -19.80 8.24 -11.92
N GLY A 126 -20.07 7.26 -12.77
CA GLY A 126 -20.64 7.47 -14.12
C GLY A 126 -19.58 7.81 -15.16
N SER A 127 -18.37 8.24 -14.79
CA SER A 127 -17.25 8.45 -15.72
C SER A 127 -15.91 8.46 -15.00
N MET A 128 -14.82 8.25 -15.77
CA MET A 128 -13.44 8.31 -15.25
C MET A 128 -13.05 9.71 -14.76
N GLU A 129 -13.60 10.76 -15.38
CA GLU A 129 -13.27 12.16 -15.04
C GLU A 129 -13.86 12.57 -13.67
N LYS A 130 -14.94 11.92 -13.26
CA LYS A 130 -15.56 12.17 -11.94
C LYS A 130 -14.95 11.35 -10.83
N PHE A 131 -14.42 10.20 -11.17
CA PHE A 131 -13.74 9.31 -10.24
C PHE A 131 -12.34 9.82 -9.93
#